data_278e274e06052326a4ead44293bd601f
#
_entry.id   278e274e06052326a4ead44293bd601f
#
_cell.length_a   1.000
_cell.length_b   1.000
_cell.length_c   1.000
_cell.angle_alpha   90.00
_cell.angle_beta   90.00
_cell.angle_gamma   90.00
#
_symmetry.space_group_name_H-M   'P 1'
#
loop_
_entity.id
_entity.type
_entity.pdbx_description
1 polymer ?
#
loop_
_entity_poly.entity_id
_entity_poly.type
_entity_poly.pdbx_seq_one_letter_code
_entity_poly.pdbx_strand_id
1 'polypeptide(L)'
;MFRKTVARSFWVAALIAVVCAGAAVAMDVEQAADKVYLAAVEGTPFPVLSAEYADMTEAGSYAVQKAYSLKRLEGKRPAGFKAGLTTEATMKRFGASTPFAAPLFPEGAMDGSAESVVVDRASFGVLMLEAEIAFILGEPVDASLKDEAELKAKIESVAAAVELPDLSFTDMKLLKAMDINASAISSKAWILGKRIPLADAPDLNELVPVMTLDGVEATRGRGSDALGDQWKALLWLVNKMVEEGWTMEKGDVLLTGALGNMIPGKPGEYVYSIEPLGTVKFTVK
;
A
#
# COMPACT_ATOMS: atom_id res chain seq x y z
N MET A 1 51.25 -13.72 -76.60
CA MET A 1 50.71 -14.48 -75.48
C MET A 1 50.43 -13.51 -74.36
N PHE A 2 49.21 -12.94 -74.33
CA PHE A 2 48.83 -11.88 -73.40
C PHE A 2 47.95 -12.45 -72.31
N ARG A 3 48.41 -12.45 -71.02
CA ARG A 3 47.62 -12.73 -69.88
C ARG A 3 46.77 -11.56 -69.43
N LYS A 4 45.45 -11.70 -69.44
CA LYS A 4 44.53 -10.72 -68.90
C LYS A 4 44.38 -10.97 -67.40
N THR A 5 44.75 -9.97 -66.60
CA THR A 5 44.53 -9.94 -65.17
C THR A 5 43.11 -9.42 -64.87
N VAL A 6 42.25 -10.19 -64.25
CA VAL A 6 40.91 -9.76 -63.84
C VAL A 6 41.00 -9.27 -62.39
N ALA A 7 40.78 -7.97 -62.21
CA ALA A 7 40.65 -7.37 -60.87
C ALA A 7 39.24 -7.63 -60.32
N ARG A 8 39.15 -8.34 -59.19
CA ARG A 8 37.91 -8.53 -58.38
C ARG A 8 37.77 -7.38 -57.41
N SER A 9 36.79 -6.50 -57.63
CA SER A 9 36.39 -5.46 -56.68
C SER A 9 35.50 -6.09 -55.59
N PHE A 10 35.95 -6.06 -54.34
CA PHE A 10 35.14 -6.40 -53.16
C PHE A 10 34.41 -5.13 -52.69
N TRP A 11 33.09 -5.15 -52.81
CA TRP A 11 32.24 -4.16 -52.17
C TRP A 11 31.98 -4.61 -50.70
N VAL A 12 32.51 -3.86 -49.74
CA VAL A 12 32.16 -4.02 -48.32
C VAL A 12 30.93 -3.17 -48.05
N ALA A 13 29.79 -3.81 -47.91
CA ALA A 13 28.57 -3.16 -47.44
C ALA A 13 28.67 -2.93 -45.94
N ALA A 14 28.89 -1.71 -45.52
CA ALA A 14 28.82 -1.29 -44.13
C ALA A 14 27.34 -1.25 -43.70
N LEU A 15 26.92 -2.18 -42.85
CA LEU A 15 25.62 -2.17 -42.19
C LEU A 15 25.69 -1.13 -41.07
N ILE A 16 25.10 0.05 -41.26
CA ILE A 16 24.89 1.03 -40.18
C ILE A 16 23.68 0.58 -39.36
N ALA A 17 23.94 -0.02 -38.22
CA ALA A 17 22.90 -0.27 -37.22
C ALA A 17 22.51 1.07 -36.59
N VAL A 18 21.37 1.63 -36.99
CA VAL A 18 20.75 2.77 -36.30
C VAL A 18 20.19 2.24 -34.98
N VAL A 19 20.94 2.42 -33.90
CA VAL A 19 20.42 2.24 -32.52
C VAL A 19 19.53 3.44 -32.24
N CYS A 20 18.23 3.29 -32.42
CA CYS A 20 17.26 4.22 -31.85
C CYS A 20 17.34 4.12 -30.32
N ALA A 21 18.20 4.91 -29.71
CA ALA A 21 18.09 5.20 -28.29
C ALA A 21 16.79 6.01 -28.12
N GLY A 22 15.71 5.34 -27.75
CA GLY A 22 14.50 6.03 -27.32
C GLY A 22 14.89 6.96 -26.18
N ALA A 23 14.69 8.27 -26.34
CA ALA A 23 14.84 9.22 -25.26
C ALA A 23 13.88 8.77 -24.13
N ALA A 24 14.39 8.50 -22.93
CA ALA A 24 13.55 8.28 -21.77
C ALA A 24 12.68 9.54 -21.60
N VAL A 25 11.38 9.36 -21.67
CA VAL A 25 10.43 10.46 -21.45
C VAL A 25 10.44 10.71 -19.94
N ALA A 26 10.81 11.94 -19.54
CA ALA A 26 10.73 12.34 -18.13
C ALA A 26 9.28 12.18 -17.64
N MET A 27 9.09 11.63 -16.43
CA MET A 27 7.77 11.39 -15.87
C MET A 27 7.06 12.73 -15.60
N ASP A 28 5.92 12.92 -16.24
CA ASP A 28 4.96 13.97 -15.90
C ASP A 28 4.08 13.42 -14.76
N VAL A 29 4.24 14.00 -13.56
CA VAL A 29 3.56 13.57 -12.34
C VAL A 29 2.04 13.67 -12.47
N GLU A 30 1.52 14.76 -13.04
CA GLU A 30 0.08 14.97 -13.20
C GLU A 30 -0.51 13.96 -14.19
N GLN A 31 0.16 13.73 -15.33
CA GLN A 31 -0.30 12.74 -16.30
C GLN A 31 -0.26 11.31 -15.73
N ALA A 32 0.79 10.97 -14.96
CA ALA A 32 0.89 9.68 -14.30
C ALA A 32 -0.22 9.50 -13.24
N ALA A 33 -0.49 10.55 -12.44
CA ALA A 33 -1.57 10.55 -11.46
C ALA A 33 -2.96 10.44 -12.11
N ASP A 34 -3.17 11.07 -13.27
CA ASP A 34 -4.42 10.92 -14.02
C ASP A 34 -4.67 9.49 -14.48
N LYS A 35 -3.62 8.78 -14.93
CA LYS A 35 -3.73 7.36 -15.31
C LYS A 35 -4.15 6.49 -14.11
N VAL A 36 -3.55 6.73 -12.93
CA VAL A 36 -3.89 6.02 -11.70
C VAL A 36 -5.31 6.35 -11.26
N TYR A 37 -5.69 7.63 -11.30
CA TYR A 37 -7.03 8.09 -10.92
C TYR A 37 -8.11 7.49 -11.81
N LEU A 38 -7.92 7.52 -13.14
CA LEU A 38 -8.88 6.95 -14.09
C LEU A 38 -9.04 5.44 -13.85
N ALA A 39 -7.94 4.70 -13.65
CA ALA A 39 -8.01 3.28 -13.33
C ALA A 39 -8.82 3.02 -12.05
N ALA A 40 -8.62 3.83 -11.00
CA ALA A 40 -9.39 3.71 -9.76
C ALA A 40 -10.88 3.98 -9.93
N VAL A 41 -11.25 5.03 -10.71
CA VAL A 41 -12.65 5.41 -10.94
C VAL A 41 -13.37 4.41 -11.84
N GLU A 42 -12.70 3.93 -12.88
CA GLU A 42 -13.26 2.96 -13.83
C GLU A 42 -13.25 1.51 -13.32
N GLY A 43 -12.58 1.26 -12.18
CA GLY A 43 -12.41 -0.10 -11.63
C GLY A 43 -11.54 -1.01 -12.52
N THR A 44 -10.65 -0.41 -13.32
CA THR A 44 -9.71 -1.13 -14.18
C THR A 44 -8.37 -1.34 -13.47
N PRO A 45 -7.52 -2.29 -13.93
CA PRO A 45 -6.20 -2.50 -13.32
C PRO A 45 -5.32 -1.25 -13.35
N PHE A 46 -4.64 -0.95 -12.24
CA PHE A 46 -3.67 0.13 -12.16
C PHE A 46 -2.53 -0.05 -13.16
N PRO A 47 -2.05 1.02 -13.80
CA PRO A 47 -0.90 0.95 -14.69
C PRO A 47 0.38 0.62 -13.92
N VAL A 48 1.29 -0.15 -14.54
CA VAL A 48 2.67 -0.33 -14.06
C VAL A 48 3.51 0.82 -14.61
N LEU A 49 3.53 1.94 -13.87
CA LEU A 49 4.19 3.19 -14.28
C LEU A 49 5.70 3.01 -14.45
N SER A 50 6.34 2.16 -13.64
CA SER A 50 7.78 1.88 -13.73
C SER A 50 8.18 1.16 -15.02
N ALA A 51 7.25 0.59 -15.76
CA ALA A 51 7.48 0.04 -17.09
C ALA A 51 7.45 1.13 -18.18
N GLU A 52 6.71 2.22 -17.96
CA GLU A 52 6.62 3.37 -18.86
C GLU A 52 7.71 4.41 -18.55
N TYR A 53 7.96 4.67 -17.26
CA TYR A 53 8.92 5.64 -16.75
C TYR A 53 10.09 4.93 -16.08
N ALA A 54 11.10 4.59 -16.85
CA ALA A 54 12.24 3.77 -16.40
C ALA A 54 13.10 4.45 -15.31
N ASP A 55 13.03 5.77 -15.19
CA ASP A 55 13.70 6.62 -14.22
C ASP A 55 12.83 6.98 -13.00
N MET A 56 11.67 6.36 -12.84
CA MET A 56 10.77 6.58 -11.70
C MET A 56 11.49 6.32 -10.38
N THR A 57 11.56 7.35 -9.54
CA THR A 57 12.18 7.30 -8.21
C THR A 57 11.14 7.11 -7.12
N GLU A 58 11.58 6.82 -5.88
CA GLU A 58 10.71 6.79 -4.70
C GLU A 58 10.00 8.13 -4.51
N ALA A 59 10.73 9.25 -4.55
CA ALA A 59 10.15 10.59 -4.45
C ALA A 59 9.14 10.87 -5.59
N GLY A 60 9.44 10.43 -6.82
CA GLY A 60 8.50 10.52 -7.95
C GLY A 60 7.23 9.72 -7.70
N SER A 61 7.34 8.53 -7.11
CA SER A 61 6.16 7.70 -6.78
C SER A 61 5.28 8.34 -5.70
N TYR A 62 5.87 8.99 -4.69
CA TYR A 62 5.11 9.77 -3.70
C TYR A 62 4.45 11.01 -4.31
N ALA A 63 5.12 11.69 -5.24
CA ALA A 63 4.52 12.82 -5.94
C ALA A 63 3.27 12.39 -6.74
N VAL A 64 3.35 11.27 -7.48
CA VAL A 64 2.20 10.69 -8.18
C VAL A 64 1.11 10.27 -7.21
N GLN A 65 1.48 9.56 -6.12
CA GLN A 65 0.53 9.16 -5.07
C GLN A 65 -0.24 10.36 -4.51
N LYS A 66 0.49 11.45 -4.19
CA LYS A 66 -0.13 12.65 -3.61
C LYS A 66 -1.09 13.30 -4.59
N ALA A 67 -0.68 13.50 -5.85
CA ALA A 67 -1.54 14.07 -6.89
C ALA A 67 -2.79 13.20 -7.14
N TYR A 68 -2.63 11.88 -7.26
CA TYR A 68 -3.72 10.93 -7.34
C TYR A 68 -4.66 11.00 -6.13
N SER A 69 -4.09 11.00 -4.91
CA SER A 69 -4.89 11.02 -3.68
C SER A 69 -5.70 12.29 -3.54
N LEU A 70 -5.13 13.45 -3.89
CA LEU A 70 -5.86 14.72 -3.86
C LEU A 70 -7.03 14.74 -4.85
N LYS A 71 -6.85 14.17 -6.05
CA LYS A 71 -7.94 14.00 -7.04
C LYS A 71 -9.05 13.12 -6.47
N ARG A 72 -8.71 11.99 -5.86
CA ARG A 72 -9.67 11.03 -5.29
C ARG A 72 -10.39 11.58 -4.06
N LEU A 73 -9.72 12.37 -3.26
CA LEU A 73 -10.31 12.99 -2.06
C LEU A 73 -11.31 14.13 -2.38
N GLU A 74 -11.25 14.73 -3.58
CA GLU A 74 -12.17 15.79 -4.01
C GLU A 74 -12.31 16.93 -2.98
N GLY A 75 -11.18 17.32 -2.38
CA GLY A 75 -11.13 18.35 -1.33
C GLY A 75 -11.50 17.88 0.07
N LYS A 76 -11.85 16.60 0.25
CA LYS A 76 -12.01 15.99 1.58
C LYS A 76 -10.64 15.71 2.19
N ARG A 77 -10.63 15.40 3.49
CA ARG A 77 -9.45 14.90 4.19
C ARG A 77 -9.37 13.37 4.09
N PRO A 78 -8.16 12.78 4.14
CA PRO A 78 -8.01 11.36 4.41
C PRO A 78 -8.72 10.96 5.72
N ALA A 79 -9.16 9.71 5.83
CA ALA A 79 -9.66 9.15 7.08
C ALA A 79 -8.53 8.67 8.01
N GLY A 80 -7.31 8.76 7.55
CA GLY A 80 -6.11 8.35 8.23
C GLY A 80 -5.04 7.90 7.22
N PHE A 81 -4.10 7.07 7.68
CA PHE A 81 -2.96 6.65 6.89
C PHE A 81 -2.59 5.18 7.17
N LYS A 82 -1.90 4.57 6.22
CA LYS A 82 -1.43 3.20 6.35
C LYS A 82 0.02 3.05 5.92
N ALA A 83 0.72 2.07 6.51
CA ALA A 83 1.99 1.58 6.02
C ALA A 83 1.79 0.31 5.16
N GLY A 84 2.69 0.08 4.22
CA GLY A 84 2.73 -1.14 3.42
C GLY A 84 4.15 -1.56 3.10
N LEU A 85 4.33 -2.80 2.65
CA LEU A 85 5.64 -3.43 2.45
C LEU A 85 6.50 -3.42 3.72
N THR A 86 5.90 -3.67 4.88
CA THR A 86 6.49 -3.51 6.21
C THR A 86 7.34 -4.70 6.67
N THR A 87 7.65 -5.65 5.79
CA THR A 87 8.56 -6.77 6.06
C THR A 87 9.73 -6.78 5.08
N GLU A 88 10.90 -7.28 5.51
CA GLU A 88 12.06 -7.45 4.62
C GLU A 88 11.72 -8.28 3.38
N ALA A 89 10.88 -9.31 3.53
CA ALA A 89 10.48 -10.19 2.44
C ALA A 89 9.67 -9.44 1.38
N THR A 90 8.69 -8.61 1.79
CA THR A 90 7.88 -7.83 0.86
C THR A 90 8.69 -6.69 0.22
N MET A 91 9.51 -5.99 0.99
CA MET A 91 10.43 -4.99 0.43
C MET A 91 11.35 -5.59 -0.62
N LYS A 92 12.02 -6.69 -0.31
CA LYS A 92 12.90 -7.40 -1.26
C LYS A 92 12.15 -7.88 -2.50
N ARG A 93 10.95 -8.40 -2.34
CA ARG A 93 10.12 -8.91 -3.44
C ARG A 93 9.82 -7.83 -4.48
N PHE A 94 9.52 -6.62 -4.04
CA PHE A 94 9.13 -5.51 -4.91
C PHE A 94 10.26 -4.49 -5.17
N GLY A 95 11.47 -4.76 -4.67
CA GLY A 95 12.64 -3.91 -4.91
C GLY A 95 12.64 -2.61 -4.11
N ALA A 96 12.03 -2.60 -2.91
CA ALA A 96 12.09 -1.50 -1.97
C ALA A 96 13.25 -1.65 -0.98
N SER A 97 13.78 -0.53 -0.49
CA SER A 97 14.74 -0.46 0.61
C SER A 97 14.11 0.02 1.92
N THR A 98 12.94 0.63 1.84
CA THR A 98 12.13 1.16 2.94
C THR A 98 10.68 0.76 2.74
N PRO A 99 9.84 0.72 3.79
CA PRO A 99 8.40 0.60 3.63
C PRO A 99 7.82 1.84 2.96
N PHE A 100 6.56 1.77 2.58
CA PHE A 100 5.81 2.89 2.00
C PHE A 100 4.62 3.24 2.88
N ALA A 101 4.15 4.48 2.75
CA ALA A 101 3.01 5.00 3.48
C ALA A 101 2.01 5.69 2.53
N ALA A 102 0.71 5.62 2.83
CA ALA A 102 -0.33 6.15 1.97
C ALA A 102 -1.56 6.61 2.77
N PRO A 103 -2.41 7.50 2.23
CA PRO A 103 -3.67 7.85 2.86
C PRO A 103 -4.70 6.72 2.77
N LEU A 104 -5.56 6.65 3.77
CA LEU A 104 -6.82 5.91 3.79
C LEU A 104 -7.94 6.82 3.29
N PHE A 105 -8.72 6.33 2.32
CA PHE A 105 -9.80 7.10 1.73
C PHE A 105 -11.09 6.92 2.54
N PRO A 106 -11.82 8.03 2.87
CA PRO A 106 -13.01 7.98 3.73
C PRO A 106 -14.11 7.05 3.21
N GLU A 107 -14.28 6.96 1.90
CA GLU A 107 -15.30 6.11 1.26
C GLU A 107 -15.06 4.61 1.45
N GLY A 108 -13.83 4.22 1.81
CA GLY A 108 -13.45 2.83 2.08
C GLY A 108 -13.67 2.39 3.51
N ALA A 109 -14.08 3.29 4.41
CA ALA A 109 -14.25 2.99 5.83
C ALA A 109 -15.49 2.11 6.09
N MET A 110 -15.30 1.00 6.80
CA MET A 110 -16.37 0.08 7.22
C MET A 110 -16.35 -0.10 8.73
N ASP A 111 -17.52 -0.03 9.35
CA ASP A 111 -17.67 -0.25 10.80
C ASP A 111 -17.75 -1.75 11.13
N GLY A 112 -16.66 -2.30 11.63
CA GLY A 112 -16.53 -3.69 12.09
C GLY A 112 -16.88 -3.89 13.58
N SER A 113 -17.33 -2.85 14.28
CA SER A 113 -17.83 -2.97 15.64
C SER A 113 -19.23 -3.57 15.70
N ALA A 114 -19.95 -3.61 14.57
CA ALA A 114 -21.25 -4.26 14.39
C ALA A 114 -21.10 -5.78 14.24
N GLU A 115 -22.24 -6.50 14.24
CA GLU A 115 -22.25 -7.97 14.24
C GLU A 115 -21.62 -8.62 13.00
N SER A 116 -21.74 -8.00 11.81
CA SER A 116 -21.12 -8.49 10.57
C SER A 116 -21.06 -7.40 9.51
N VAL A 117 -19.95 -7.35 8.76
CA VAL A 117 -19.75 -6.48 7.60
C VAL A 117 -19.82 -7.33 6.33
N VAL A 118 -20.44 -6.81 5.28
CA VAL A 118 -20.46 -7.47 3.95
C VAL A 118 -19.50 -6.74 3.03
N VAL A 119 -18.55 -7.47 2.49
CA VAL A 119 -17.60 -7.02 1.48
C VAL A 119 -18.05 -7.56 0.12
N ASP A 120 -18.43 -6.67 -0.78
CA ASP A 120 -18.72 -7.04 -2.16
C ASP A 120 -17.41 -7.23 -2.94
N ARG A 121 -17.08 -8.49 -3.20
CA ARG A 121 -15.87 -8.85 -3.95
C ARG A 121 -15.89 -8.30 -5.39
N ALA A 122 -17.05 -8.14 -5.98
CA ALA A 122 -17.17 -7.64 -7.35
C ALA A 122 -16.77 -6.17 -7.48
N SER A 123 -16.73 -5.42 -6.38
CA SER A 123 -16.22 -4.06 -6.35
C SER A 123 -14.67 -3.97 -6.42
N PHE A 124 -13.95 -5.11 -6.38
CA PHE A 124 -12.49 -5.18 -6.43
C PHE A 124 -12.04 -5.90 -7.70
N GLY A 125 -10.97 -5.43 -8.32
CA GLY A 125 -10.27 -6.18 -9.35
C GLY A 125 -9.54 -7.41 -8.77
N VAL A 126 -8.75 -7.19 -7.72
CA VAL A 126 -8.06 -8.25 -6.96
C VAL A 126 -8.13 -7.94 -5.47
N LEU A 127 -9.20 -8.39 -4.81
CA LEU A 127 -9.37 -8.24 -3.36
C LEU A 127 -8.31 -9.04 -2.60
N MET A 128 -7.54 -8.35 -1.76
CA MET A 128 -6.69 -8.96 -0.76
C MET A 128 -7.16 -8.59 0.65
N LEU A 129 -6.72 -9.33 1.65
CA LEU A 129 -7.06 -9.14 3.06
C LEU A 129 -5.78 -9.08 3.88
N GLU A 130 -5.65 -8.06 4.71
CA GLU A 130 -4.55 -7.87 5.65
C GLU A 130 -5.10 -7.72 7.07
N ALA A 131 -4.63 -8.58 7.99
CA ALA A 131 -4.93 -8.48 9.41
C ALA A 131 -4.00 -7.44 10.04
N GLU A 132 -4.54 -6.43 10.73
CA GLU A 132 -3.78 -5.30 11.25
C GLU A 132 -4.21 -4.88 12.66
N ILE A 133 -3.39 -4.03 13.29
CA ILE A 133 -3.76 -3.20 14.43
C ILE A 133 -3.97 -1.78 13.91
N ALA A 134 -5.10 -1.19 14.26
CA ALA A 134 -5.36 0.22 14.05
C ALA A 134 -5.03 1.03 15.31
N PHE A 135 -4.42 2.19 15.11
CA PHE A 135 -4.25 3.22 16.14
C PHE A 135 -5.12 4.42 15.78
N ILE A 136 -5.79 4.99 16.76
CA ILE A 136 -6.68 6.13 16.58
C ILE A 136 -6.08 7.34 17.27
N LEU A 137 -5.88 8.43 16.52
CA LEU A 137 -5.35 9.66 17.06
C LEU A 137 -6.34 10.34 17.99
N GLY A 138 -5.88 10.74 19.15
CA GLY A 138 -6.60 11.57 20.13
C GLY A 138 -6.29 13.05 20.00
N GLU A 139 -5.16 13.38 19.38
CA GLU A 139 -4.68 14.73 19.13
C GLU A 139 -4.09 14.88 17.73
N PRO A 140 -4.11 16.07 17.13
CA PRO A 140 -3.56 16.29 15.80
C PRO A 140 -2.03 16.16 15.77
N VAL A 141 -1.49 15.84 14.57
CA VAL A 141 -0.06 15.81 14.26
C VAL A 141 0.17 16.57 12.95
N ASP A 142 0.91 17.68 13.02
CA ASP A 142 1.27 18.55 11.91
C ASP A 142 2.80 18.74 11.74
N ALA A 143 3.57 18.12 12.63
CA ALA A 143 5.04 18.11 12.61
C ALA A 143 5.57 16.74 13.00
N SER A 144 6.80 16.43 12.58
CA SER A 144 7.45 15.16 12.92
C SER A 144 7.61 15.00 14.42
N LEU A 145 7.26 13.81 14.91
CA LEU A 145 7.38 13.41 16.30
C LEU A 145 8.80 12.89 16.58
N LYS A 146 9.32 13.23 17.73
CA LYS A 146 10.70 12.96 18.11
C LYS A 146 10.92 11.49 18.48
N ASP A 147 9.99 10.92 19.23
CA ASP A 147 10.14 9.58 19.81
C ASP A 147 8.78 8.93 20.11
N GLU A 148 8.82 7.68 20.58
CA GLU A 148 7.62 6.93 20.94
C GLU A 148 6.82 7.55 22.10
N ALA A 149 7.45 8.26 23.04
CA ALA A 149 6.74 8.85 24.16
C ALA A 149 5.82 9.97 23.67
N GLU A 150 6.34 10.80 22.76
CA GLU A 150 5.57 11.85 22.11
C GLU A 150 4.44 11.27 21.24
N LEU A 151 4.73 10.19 20.49
CA LEU A 151 3.73 9.48 19.70
C LEU A 151 2.63 8.88 20.58
N LYS A 152 2.98 8.16 21.66
CA LYS A 152 2.01 7.54 22.57
C LYS A 152 1.06 8.55 23.20
N ALA A 153 1.54 9.75 23.48
CA ALA A 153 0.71 10.85 23.98
C ALA A 153 -0.35 11.32 22.98
N LYS A 154 -0.15 11.05 21.68
CA LYS A 154 -1.09 11.39 20.62
C LYS A 154 -2.16 10.32 20.35
N ILE A 155 -1.96 9.09 20.84
CA ILE A 155 -2.87 7.97 20.59
C ILE A 155 -3.96 7.90 21.67
N GLU A 156 -5.23 7.90 21.26
CA GLU A 156 -6.38 7.74 22.13
C GLU A 156 -6.74 6.27 22.38
N SER A 157 -6.74 5.47 21.31
CA SER A 157 -7.23 4.10 21.34
C SER A 157 -6.59 3.23 20.26
N VAL A 158 -6.77 1.91 20.42
CA VAL A 158 -6.36 0.89 19.44
C VAL A 158 -7.53 -0.02 19.13
N ALA A 159 -7.48 -0.71 17.98
CA ALA A 159 -8.52 -1.66 17.57
C ALA A 159 -7.95 -2.77 16.69
N ALA A 160 -8.64 -3.90 16.61
CA ALA A 160 -8.46 -4.84 15.51
C ALA A 160 -8.90 -4.17 14.19
N ALA A 161 -8.16 -4.35 13.10
CA ALA A 161 -8.54 -3.83 11.80
C ALA A 161 -8.23 -4.83 10.69
N VAL A 162 -9.02 -4.81 9.63
CA VAL A 162 -8.74 -5.57 8.41
C VAL A 162 -8.63 -4.57 7.26
N GLU A 163 -7.47 -4.49 6.62
CA GLU A 163 -7.34 -3.74 5.38
C GLU A 163 -7.75 -4.61 4.19
N LEU A 164 -8.34 -3.96 3.19
CA LEU A 164 -8.91 -4.56 1.98
C LEU A 164 -8.30 -3.86 0.74
N PRO A 165 -6.99 -4.07 0.46
CA PRO A 165 -6.36 -3.49 -0.71
C PRO A 165 -6.86 -4.13 -2.01
N ASP A 166 -6.90 -3.34 -3.09
CA ASP A 166 -7.18 -3.82 -4.45
C ASP A 166 -5.88 -3.96 -5.24
N LEU A 167 -5.27 -5.13 -5.18
CA LEU A 167 -3.95 -5.39 -5.80
C LEU A 167 -4.08 -5.72 -7.30
N SER A 168 -4.88 -4.93 -8.02
CA SER A 168 -5.14 -5.10 -9.45
C SER A 168 -4.22 -4.22 -10.28
N PHE A 169 -3.25 -4.82 -10.98
CA PHE A 169 -2.31 -4.13 -11.87
C PHE A 169 -2.29 -4.74 -13.26
N THR A 170 -1.99 -3.95 -14.27
CA THR A 170 -1.95 -4.38 -15.68
C THR A 170 -0.93 -5.49 -15.96
N ASP A 171 0.17 -5.54 -15.22
CA ASP A 171 1.18 -6.61 -15.29
C ASP A 171 1.86 -6.85 -13.94
N MET A 172 1.44 -7.91 -13.25
CA MET A 172 2.00 -8.31 -11.94
C MET A 172 3.46 -8.77 -12.00
N LYS A 173 4.00 -9.12 -13.19
CA LYS A 173 5.39 -9.56 -13.32
C LYS A 173 6.37 -8.39 -13.38
N LEU A 174 5.92 -7.25 -13.85
CA LEU A 174 6.71 -6.02 -13.93
C LEU A 174 6.55 -5.12 -12.69
N LEU A 175 5.62 -5.46 -11.79
CA LEU A 175 5.24 -4.66 -10.64
C LEU A 175 6.43 -4.42 -9.69
N LYS A 176 6.68 -3.15 -9.38
CA LYS A 176 7.67 -2.70 -8.40
C LYS A 176 7.01 -1.94 -7.25
N ALA A 177 7.75 -1.76 -6.16
CA ALA A 177 7.27 -1.02 -4.99
C ALA A 177 6.81 0.41 -5.33
N MET A 178 7.47 1.08 -6.27
CA MET A 178 7.09 2.43 -6.71
C MET A 178 5.72 2.47 -7.40
N ASP A 179 5.34 1.41 -8.13
CA ASP A 179 4.00 1.31 -8.75
C ASP A 179 2.92 1.14 -7.68
N ILE A 180 3.22 0.29 -6.67
CA ILE A 180 2.34 0.06 -5.51
C ILE A 180 2.18 1.38 -4.74
N ASN A 181 3.28 2.12 -4.50
CA ASN A 181 3.23 3.42 -3.82
C ASN A 181 2.41 4.44 -4.62
N ALA A 182 2.63 4.56 -5.92
CA ALA A 182 1.91 5.51 -6.77
C ALA A 182 0.39 5.32 -6.76
N SER A 183 -0.09 4.08 -6.54
CA SER A 183 -1.52 3.76 -6.39
C SER A 183 -2.04 3.89 -4.95
N ALA A 184 -1.36 4.65 -4.09
CA ALA A 184 -1.64 4.75 -2.65
C ALA A 184 -1.62 3.38 -1.96
N ILE A 185 -0.64 2.55 -2.31
CA ILE A 185 -0.46 1.18 -1.81
C ILE A 185 -1.75 0.36 -1.98
N SER A 186 -2.39 0.53 -3.15
CA SER A 186 -3.67 -0.12 -3.49
C SER A 186 -4.80 0.11 -2.48
N SER A 187 -4.75 1.20 -1.71
CA SER A 187 -5.72 1.55 -0.67
C SER A 187 -7.13 1.64 -1.26
N LYS A 188 -8.05 0.80 -0.79
CA LYS A 188 -9.44 0.80 -1.27
C LYS A 188 -10.46 0.81 -0.15
N ALA A 189 -10.41 -0.16 0.76
CA ALA A 189 -11.33 -0.23 1.90
C ALA A 189 -10.63 -0.79 3.13
N TRP A 190 -11.25 -0.61 4.28
CA TRP A 190 -10.77 -1.11 5.55
C TRP A 190 -11.91 -1.24 6.55
N ILE A 191 -11.83 -2.24 7.43
CA ILE A 191 -12.82 -2.53 8.46
C ILE A 191 -12.19 -2.22 9.80
N LEU A 192 -12.81 -1.34 10.60
CA LEU A 192 -12.36 -1.00 11.94
C LEU A 192 -13.21 -1.71 12.99
N GLY A 193 -12.60 -2.51 13.83
CA GLY A 193 -13.22 -3.16 14.97
C GLY A 193 -13.53 -2.20 16.13
N LYS A 194 -14.00 -2.75 17.23
CA LYS A 194 -14.28 -1.98 18.44
C LYS A 194 -12.99 -1.38 18.99
N ARG A 195 -13.04 -0.07 19.27
CA ARG A 195 -11.91 0.66 19.88
C ARG A 195 -11.81 0.33 21.37
N ILE A 196 -10.59 0.17 21.87
CA ILE A 196 -10.27 0.13 23.29
C ILE A 196 -9.31 1.27 23.63
N PRO A 197 -9.43 1.92 24.80
CA PRO A 197 -8.51 2.95 25.23
C PRO A 197 -7.06 2.44 25.22
N LEU A 198 -6.10 3.26 24.83
CA LEU A 198 -4.70 2.86 24.83
C LEU A 198 -4.21 2.43 26.22
N ALA A 199 -4.73 3.05 27.27
CA ALA A 199 -4.40 2.71 28.64
C ALA A 199 -4.78 1.27 29.06
N ASP A 200 -5.76 0.67 28.35
CA ASP A 200 -6.25 -0.68 28.59
C ASP A 200 -5.60 -1.70 27.62
N ALA A 201 -4.78 -1.21 26.67
CA ALA A 201 -4.13 -2.08 25.69
C ALA A 201 -2.98 -2.88 26.32
N PRO A 202 -2.82 -4.15 25.95
CA PRO A 202 -1.65 -4.95 26.36
C PRO A 202 -0.40 -4.54 25.56
N ASP A 203 0.71 -5.27 25.75
CA ASP A 203 1.86 -5.15 24.83
C ASP A 203 1.43 -5.63 23.44
N LEU A 204 1.36 -4.67 22.49
CA LEU A 204 0.88 -4.91 21.15
C LEU A 204 1.80 -5.84 20.35
N ASN A 205 3.08 -5.88 20.67
CA ASN A 205 4.07 -6.72 19.98
C ASN A 205 3.90 -8.21 20.27
N GLU A 206 3.36 -8.54 21.47
CA GLU A 206 3.15 -9.92 21.91
C GLU A 206 1.81 -10.51 21.42
N LEU A 207 0.96 -9.70 20.80
CA LEU A 207 -0.34 -10.16 20.33
C LEU A 207 -0.19 -11.13 19.15
N VAL A 208 -1.14 -12.09 19.08
CA VAL A 208 -1.19 -13.11 18.03
C VAL A 208 -2.49 -12.95 17.24
N PRO A 209 -2.45 -12.16 16.14
CA PRO A 209 -3.57 -12.05 15.23
C PRO A 209 -3.81 -13.37 14.49
N VAL A 210 -5.07 -13.76 14.37
CA VAL A 210 -5.52 -14.95 13.62
C VAL A 210 -6.73 -14.58 12.79
N MET A 211 -6.68 -14.87 11.49
CA MET A 211 -7.84 -14.75 10.61
C MET A 211 -8.25 -16.13 10.12
N THR A 212 -9.53 -16.45 10.21
CA THR A 212 -10.11 -17.70 9.71
C THR A 212 -11.05 -17.42 8.53
N LEU A 213 -11.19 -18.38 7.63
CA LEU A 213 -12.21 -18.45 6.57
C LEU A 213 -13.04 -19.71 6.80
N ASP A 214 -14.33 -19.55 6.97
CA ASP A 214 -15.29 -20.66 7.23
C ASP A 214 -14.82 -21.56 8.40
N GLY A 215 -14.25 -20.94 9.44
CA GLY A 215 -13.74 -21.61 10.63
C GLY A 215 -12.35 -22.26 10.50
N VAL A 216 -11.72 -22.20 9.31
CA VAL A 216 -10.37 -22.71 9.08
C VAL A 216 -9.36 -21.56 9.10
N GLU A 217 -8.24 -21.73 9.83
CA GLU A 217 -7.18 -20.72 9.88
C GLU A 217 -6.65 -20.41 8.48
N ALA A 218 -6.75 -19.16 8.06
CA ALA A 218 -6.29 -18.66 6.76
C ALA A 218 -4.94 -17.94 6.86
N THR A 219 -4.71 -17.19 7.94
CA THR A 219 -3.43 -16.55 8.25
C THR A 219 -3.30 -16.33 9.75
N ARG A 220 -2.07 -16.32 10.21
CA ARG A 220 -1.65 -16.03 11.59
C ARG A 220 -0.39 -15.18 11.56
N GLY A 221 -0.26 -14.27 12.50
CA GLY A 221 0.90 -13.40 12.63
C GLY A 221 1.28 -13.14 14.08
N ARG A 222 2.11 -12.13 14.24
CA ARG A 222 2.50 -11.54 15.52
C ARG A 222 2.36 -10.03 15.44
N GLY A 223 2.08 -9.37 16.56
CA GLY A 223 2.06 -7.93 16.63
C GLY A 223 3.37 -7.28 16.13
N SER A 224 4.50 -7.95 16.37
CA SER A 224 5.82 -7.49 15.92
C SER A 224 6.14 -7.71 14.43
N ASP A 225 5.24 -8.27 13.62
CA ASP A 225 5.52 -8.51 12.20
C ASP A 225 5.70 -7.20 11.40
N ALA A 226 5.03 -6.12 11.80
CA ALA A 226 5.20 -4.81 11.18
C ALA A 226 6.50 -4.15 11.67
N LEU A 227 7.53 -4.09 10.83
CA LEU A 227 8.86 -3.49 11.10
C LEU A 227 9.54 -3.98 12.41
N GLY A 228 9.15 -5.14 12.92
CA GLY A 228 9.68 -5.72 14.15
C GLY A 228 9.11 -5.14 15.46
N ASP A 229 8.34 -4.04 15.37
CA ASP A 229 7.77 -3.35 16.52
C ASP A 229 6.66 -2.38 16.10
N GLN A 230 5.48 -2.46 16.74
CA GLN A 230 4.31 -1.64 16.40
C GLN A 230 4.56 -0.14 16.57
N TRP A 231 5.26 0.24 17.62
CA TRP A 231 5.51 1.66 17.90
C TRP A 231 6.53 2.28 16.95
N LYS A 232 7.55 1.50 16.56
CA LYS A 232 8.49 1.91 15.51
C LYS A 232 7.80 2.05 14.16
N ALA A 233 6.95 1.08 13.81
CA ALA A 233 6.18 1.13 12.57
C ALA A 233 5.26 2.35 12.54
N LEU A 234 4.57 2.63 13.66
CA LEU A 234 3.67 3.78 13.77
C LEU A 234 4.41 5.11 13.74
N LEU A 235 5.52 5.23 14.46
CA LEU A 235 6.34 6.45 14.45
C LEU A 235 6.90 6.74 13.06
N TRP A 236 7.37 5.68 12.37
CA TRP A 236 7.80 5.79 10.99
C TRP A 236 6.68 6.27 10.07
N LEU A 237 5.48 5.65 10.16
CA LEU A 237 4.30 6.01 9.34
C LEU A 237 3.94 7.48 9.53
N VAL A 238 3.79 7.93 10.77
CA VAL A 238 3.41 9.31 11.11
C VAL A 238 4.42 10.29 10.56
N ASN A 239 5.72 10.07 10.83
CA ASN A 239 6.77 10.98 10.38
C ASN A 239 6.91 10.98 8.86
N LYS A 240 6.74 9.82 8.20
CA LYS A 240 6.77 9.74 6.74
C LYS A 240 5.62 10.53 6.10
N MET A 241 4.42 10.45 6.63
CA MET A 241 3.28 11.20 6.10
C MET A 241 3.43 12.72 6.33
N VAL A 242 4.00 13.13 7.46
CA VAL A 242 4.35 14.55 7.71
C VAL A 242 5.42 15.02 6.71
N GLU A 243 6.46 14.21 6.46
CA GLU A 243 7.50 14.49 5.44
C GLU A 243 6.89 14.68 4.04
N GLU A 244 5.89 13.85 3.69
CA GLU A 244 5.16 13.96 2.42
C GLU A 244 4.13 15.11 2.43
N GLY A 245 4.11 15.93 3.48
CA GLY A 245 3.29 17.15 3.59
C GLY A 245 1.82 16.87 3.87
N TRP A 246 1.50 15.80 4.59
CA TRP A 246 0.18 15.54 5.15
C TRP A 246 0.11 16.00 6.60
N THR A 247 -1.10 16.37 7.05
CA THR A 247 -1.43 16.61 8.46
C THR A 247 -2.44 15.58 8.91
N MET A 248 -2.40 15.25 10.19
CA MET A 248 -3.29 14.29 10.80
C MET A 248 -4.12 14.96 11.87
N GLU A 249 -5.36 14.51 12.02
CA GLU A 249 -6.30 15.10 12.98
C GLU A 249 -6.75 14.06 14.01
N LYS A 250 -7.35 14.54 15.07
CA LYS A 250 -8.05 13.68 16.03
C LYS A 250 -9.06 12.80 15.31
N GLY A 251 -9.04 11.51 15.62
CA GLY A 251 -9.92 10.50 15.05
C GLY A 251 -9.37 9.80 13.80
N ASP A 252 -8.27 10.30 13.21
CA ASP A 252 -7.62 9.63 12.08
C ASP A 252 -7.15 8.24 12.48
N VAL A 253 -7.32 7.28 11.58
CA VAL A 253 -6.95 5.88 11.75
C VAL A 253 -5.60 5.62 11.13
N LEU A 254 -4.69 5.00 11.88
CA LEU A 254 -3.34 4.67 11.43
C LEU A 254 -3.17 3.14 11.43
N LEU A 255 -2.85 2.56 10.27
CA LEU A 255 -2.62 1.13 10.08
C LEU A 255 -1.12 0.89 9.85
N THR A 256 -0.53 -0.02 10.63
CA THR A 256 0.94 -0.21 10.65
C THR A 256 1.45 -1.25 9.67
N GLY A 257 0.57 -1.92 8.95
CA GLY A 257 0.90 -2.99 8.00
C GLY A 257 0.49 -4.37 8.46
N ALA A 258 0.43 -5.29 7.51
CA ALA A 258 -0.06 -6.64 7.70
C ALA A 258 0.68 -7.43 8.79
N LEU A 259 -0.08 -8.09 9.66
CA LEU A 259 0.38 -9.02 10.67
C LEU A 259 0.14 -10.46 10.19
N GLY A 260 1.21 -11.15 9.84
CA GLY A 260 1.16 -12.40 9.10
C GLY A 260 1.12 -12.18 7.59
N ASN A 261 0.53 -13.12 6.86
CA ASN A 261 0.46 -13.06 5.41
C ASN A 261 -0.80 -12.32 4.94
N MET A 262 -0.64 -11.43 3.95
CA MET A 262 -1.73 -10.96 3.11
C MET A 262 -2.31 -12.14 2.34
N ILE A 263 -3.63 -12.31 2.36
CA ILE A 263 -4.33 -13.44 1.73
C ILE A 263 -5.36 -12.97 0.69
N PRO A 264 -5.64 -13.77 -0.37
CA PRO A 264 -6.71 -13.45 -1.31
C PRO A 264 -8.10 -13.47 -0.64
N GLY A 265 -8.90 -12.44 -0.91
CA GLY A 265 -10.31 -12.39 -0.47
C GLY A 265 -11.17 -13.34 -1.30
N LYS A 266 -11.47 -14.53 -0.76
CA LYS A 266 -12.38 -15.52 -1.35
C LYS A 266 -13.78 -15.35 -0.77
N PRO A 267 -14.85 -15.72 -1.48
CA PRO A 267 -16.18 -15.80 -0.89
C PRO A 267 -16.19 -16.70 0.36
N GLY A 268 -16.87 -16.28 1.43
CA GLY A 268 -16.99 -17.01 2.68
C GLY A 268 -17.08 -16.10 3.90
N GLU A 269 -17.14 -16.70 5.08
CA GLU A 269 -17.24 -16.02 6.37
C GLU A 269 -15.85 -15.90 6.99
N TYR A 270 -15.42 -14.66 7.27
CA TYR A 270 -14.14 -14.35 7.89
C TYR A 270 -14.33 -13.93 9.35
N VAL A 271 -13.44 -14.43 10.20
CA VAL A 271 -13.30 -13.99 11.59
C VAL A 271 -11.84 -13.63 11.80
N TYR A 272 -11.57 -12.35 12.00
CA TYR A 272 -10.28 -11.86 12.45
C TYR A 272 -10.32 -11.64 13.96
N SER A 273 -9.45 -12.31 14.71
CA SER A 273 -9.36 -12.21 16.16
C SER A 273 -7.92 -11.85 16.58
N ILE A 274 -7.81 -10.89 17.47
CA ILE A 274 -6.55 -10.45 18.08
C ILE A 274 -6.81 -10.10 19.55
N GLU A 275 -6.86 -11.12 20.39
CA GLU A 275 -7.18 -10.93 21.81
C GLU A 275 -6.04 -10.23 22.58
N PRO A 276 -6.35 -9.29 23.49
CA PRO A 276 -7.70 -8.88 23.93
C PRO A 276 -8.25 -7.65 23.18
N LEU A 277 -7.68 -7.24 22.02
CA LEU A 277 -8.19 -6.08 21.24
C LEU A 277 -9.57 -6.36 20.64
N GLY A 278 -9.92 -7.63 20.45
CA GLY A 278 -11.23 -8.05 20.01
C GLY A 278 -11.26 -8.79 18.68
N THR A 279 -12.45 -8.82 18.08
CA THR A 279 -12.74 -9.61 16.88
C THR A 279 -13.46 -8.74 15.84
N VAL A 280 -13.09 -8.89 14.57
CA VAL A 280 -13.80 -8.35 13.41
C VAL A 280 -14.39 -9.52 12.62
N LYS A 281 -15.69 -9.46 12.35
CA LYS A 281 -16.41 -10.46 11.53
C LYS A 281 -16.91 -9.83 10.26
N PHE A 282 -16.69 -10.50 9.14
CA PHE A 282 -17.16 -10.03 7.83
C PHE A 282 -17.40 -11.19 6.88
N THR A 283 -18.26 -10.96 5.88
CA THR A 283 -18.54 -11.92 4.83
C THR A 283 -18.12 -11.33 3.50
N VAL A 284 -17.32 -12.07 2.73
CA VAL A 284 -17.01 -11.74 1.33
C VAL A 284 -18.02 -12.46 0.43
N LYS A 285 -18.70 -11.71 -0.46
CA LYS A 285 -19.71 -12.23 -1.41
C LYS A 285 -19.32 -11.99 -2.86
#